data_af159227c303c1a28b1bada2bc46b9fc
#
_entry.id   af159227c303c1a28b1bada2bc46b9fc
#
_cell.length_a   1.000
_cell.length_b   1.000
_cell.length_c   1.000
_cell.angle_alpha   90.00
_cell.angle_beta   90.00
_cell.angle_gamma   90.00
#
_symmetry.space_group_name_H-M   'P 1'
#
loop_
_entity.id
_entity.type
_entity.pdbx_description
1 polymer ?
#
loop_
_entity_poly.entity_id
_entity_poly.type
_entity_poly.pdbx_seq_one_letter_code
_entity_poly.pdbx_strand_id
1 'polypeptide(L)'
;DHPYRKICPEPLFYDAGTDRYHHLRRDRTDFGTIYFLSILLTFKPNDMKTLRFIFLFATLFLFLQAGSFAQKLPNIHILATGGTIAGTGTSTTGSSYRAGQVAINELISAVPELKEIANITGEQIVKIGSQDMSDEVWLKLAHYLNELLQRKEVDGVVITHGTDTMEETAFFLNLTVKSNKPVVLVGAMRPATSLSADGPLNLYNAVVTAGASESVGRGVMIVMNGSILGAHAATKMNTINVQAFQAPNSGALGYVFNGKVHYNQSTDKLHTLQSVFDVTHLDKLPKVGIVYSYSNVEPEALDALITNSYQGIVHAGVGNGNIHKNLFDKLVNASKQGILVVRSSRVPTGPTTLDAEVDDAKYGFVASQELNPQKARILLMLALTKTKDPQVIQNYFNAY
;
A
#
# COMPACT_ATOMS: atom_id res chain seq x y z
N ASP A 1 -56.94 -9.17 13.00
CA ASP A 1 -56.78 -8.92 14.44
C ASP A 1 -55.35 -9.11 14.88
N HIS A 2 -54.53 -8.08 14.78
CA HIS A 2 -53.35 -7.89 15.62
C HIS A 2 -52.94 -6.43 15.67
N PRO A 3 -52.77 -5.85 16.86
CA PRO A 3 -52.51 -4.46 17.05
C PRO A 3 -51.02 -4.19 17.29
N TYR A 4 -50.35 -3.43 16.38
CA TYR A 4 -49.24 -2.57 16.76
C TYR A 4 -49.45 -1.20 16.14
N ARG A 5 -49.97 -0.26 16.95
CA ARG A 5 -50.02 1.17 16.68
C ARG A 5 -48.72 1.83 17.15
N LYS A 6 -48.08 2.48 16.22
CA LYS A 6 -47.40 3.77 16.21
C LYS A 6 -47.03 4.41 17.55
N ILE A 7 -45.72 4.71 17.68
CA ILE A 7 -45.28 5.96 18.31
C ILE A 7 -44.15 6.52 17.40
N CYS A 8 -44.46 7.55 16.64
CA CYS A 8 -43.49 8.50 16.08
C CYS A 8 -43.56 9.77 16.92
N PRO A 9 -42.47 10.33 17.39
CA PRO A 9 -42.47 11.72 17.88
C PRO A 9 -42.30 12.68 16.69
N GLU A 10 -43.05 13.78 16.77
CA GLU A 10 -43.08 14.90 15.80
C GLU A 10 -41.72 15.61 15.69
N PRO A 11 -41.42 16.25 14.51
CA PRO A 11 -40.22 17.03 14.36
C PRO A 11 -40.39 18.42 14.97
N LEU A 12 -39.48 18.78 15.88
CA LEU A 12 -39.30 20.14 16.36
C LEU A 12 -38.75 21.01 15.22
N PHE A 13 -39.56 21.98 14.80
CA PHE A 13 -39.13 23.08 13.95
C PHE A 13 -38.15 23.96 14.72
N TYR A 14 -36.93 24.07 14.22
CA TYR A 14 -35.97 25.11 14.67
C TYR A 14 -36.04 26.28 13.69
N ASP A 15 -36.35 27.43 14.26
CA ASP A 15 -36.42 28.73 13.60
C ASP A 15 -35.04 29.19 13.13
N ALA A 16 -34.96 29.61 11.88
CA ALA A 16 -33.72 30.10 11.26
C ALA A 16 -33.50 31.58 11.64
N GLY A 17 -32.90 31.81 12.78
CA GLY A 17 -32.33 33.11 13.17
C GLY A 17 -30.96 33.29 12.57
N THR A 18 -30.83 34.31 11.74
CA THR A 18 -29.59 34.82 11.14
C THR A 18 -28.60 35.21 12.20
N ASP A 19 -27.47 34.50 12.29
CA ASP A 19 -26.30 35.01 13.01
C ASP A 19 -25.04 34.90 12.14
N ARG A 20 -24.43 36.07 11.92
CA ARG A 20 -23.18 36.28 11.20
C ARG A 20 -22.04 35.70 12.03
N TYR A 21 -21.43 34.63 11.59
CA TYR A 21 -20.14 34.21 12.15
C TYR A 21 -19.02 35.10 11.63
N HIS A 22 -18.62 36.07 12.44
CA HIS A 22 -17.32 36.73 12.36
C HIS A 22 -16.23 35.72 12.72
N HIS A 23 -15.32 35.45 11.79
CA HIS A 23 -14.06 34.77 12.03
C HIS A 23 -13.22 35.53 13.06
N LEU A 24 -13.23 35.11 14.31
CA LEU A 24 -12.20 35.44 15.29
C LEU A 24 -11.17 34.29 15.28
N ARG A 25 -10.07 34.48 14.53
CA ARG A 25 -8.80 33.80 14.80
C ARG A 25 -8.39 34.18 16.22
N ARG A 26 -8.56 33.27 17.16
CA ARG A 26 -7.94 33.41 18.49
C ARG A 26 -6.48 32.96 18.34
N ASP A 27 -5.60 33.97 18.23
CA ASP A 27 -4.18 33.80 18.49
C ASP A 27 -4.00 33.33 19.95
N ARG A 28 -3.59 32.07 20.13
CA ARG A 28 -3.32 31.47 21.45
C ARG A 28 -2.04 32.00 22.11
N THR A 29 -1.36 32.96 21.49
CA THR A 29 -0.06 33.44 21.97
C THR A 29 -0.14 34.65 22.92
N ASP A 30 -1.27 35.34 23.01
CA ASP A 30 -1.32 36.64 23.75
C ASP A 30 -1.68 36.50 25.24
N PHE A 31 -2.40 35.46 25.65
CA PHE A 31 -2.82 35.39 27.06
C PHE A 31 -1.69 35.06 28.04
N GLY A 32 -0.73 34.22 27.63
CA GLY A 32 0.43 33.88 28.48
C GLY A 32 1.39 35.05 28.66
N THR A 33 1.62 35.83 27.62
CA THR A 33 2.55 36.95 27.60
C THR A 33 2.00 38.14 28.39
N ILE A 34 0.70 38.40 28.32
CA ILE A 34 0.04 39.50 29.06
C ILE A 34 0.00 39.20 30.57
N TYR A 35 -0.27 37.97 30.97
CA TYR A 35 -0.22 37.56 32.39
C TYR A 35 1.19 37.60 32.95
N PHE A 36 2.21 37.28 32.19
CA PHE A 36 3.60 37.31 32.61
C PHE A 36 4.10 38.74 32.80
N LEU A 37 3.75 39.67 31.89
CA LEU A 37 4.07 41.09 32.04
C LEU A 37 3.35 41.73 33.25
N SER A 38 2.12 41.36 33.55
CA SER A 38 1.37 41.88 34.69
C SER A 38 1.95 41.46 36.04
N ILE A 39 2.49 40.23 36.12
CA ILE A 39 3.19 39.75 37.35
C ILE A 39 4.53 40.48 37.55
N LEU A 40 5.28 40.72 36.44
CA LEU A 40 6.55 41.43 36.51
C LEU A 40 6.42 42.92 36.97
N LEU A 41 5.29 43.55 36.68
CA LEU A 41 5.03 44.97 37.04
C LEU A 41 4.55 45.19 38.49
N THR A 42 4.19 44.12 39.21
CA THR A 42 3.70 44.18 40.60
C THR A 42 4.76 43.92 41.68
N PHE A 43 5.97 43.48 41.28
CA PHE A 43 7.04 43.19 42.23
C PHE A 43 7.96 44.41 42.48
N LYS A 44 8.07 44.87 43.72
CA LYS A 44 9.11 45.84 44.17
C LYS A 44 10.42 45.05 44.35
N PRO A 45 11.51 45.37 43.61
CA PRO A 45 12.76 44.60 43.67
C PRO A 45 13.66 45.12 44.81
N ASN A 46 13.37 44.76 46.04
CA ASN A 46 14.26 45.15 47.20
C ASN A 46 14.96 43.91 47.84
N ASP A 47 14.84 42.72 47.28
CA ASP A 47 15.52 41.55 47.83
C ASP A 47 16.29 40.82 46.72
N MET A 48 17.60 40.67 46.91
CA MET A 48 18.49 39.91 45.99
C MET A 48 18.03 38.46 45.73
N LYS A 49 17.28 37.87 46.63
CA LYS A 49 16.72 36.54 46.47
C LYS A 49 15.59 36.53 45.42
N THR A 50 14.73 37.54 45.41
CA THR A 50 13.63 37.70 44.45
C THR A 50 14.17 37.97 43.05
N LEU A 51 15.24 38.75 42.90
CA LEU A 51 15.88 39.01 41.60
C LEU A 51 16.52 37.71 41.02
N ARG A 52 17.13 36.88 41.85
CA ARG A 52 17.66 35.56 41.45
C ARG A 52 16.56 34.61 41.02
N PHE A 53 15.42 34.62 41.69
CA PHE A 53 14.28 33.77 41.32
C PHE A 53 13.68 34.20 39.98
N ILE A 54 13.52 35.51 39.73
CA ILE A 54 13.03 36.06 38.46
C ILE A 54 14.00 35.72 37.33
N PHE A 55 15.31 35.84 37.57
CA PHE A 55 16.33 35.48 36.57
C PHE A 55 16.35 33.95 36.26
N LEU A 56 16.19 33.13 37.29
CA LEU A 56 16.11 31.68 37.12
C LEU A 56 14.83 31.28 36.35
N PHE A 57 13.71 31.91 36.64
CA PHE A 57 12.44 31.66 35.96
C PHE A 57 12.46 32.16 34.50
N ALA A 58 13.07 33.34 34.25
CA ALA A 58 13.22 33.87 32.90
C ALA A 58 14.16 33.02 32.05
N THR A 59 15.26 32.52 32.62
CA THR A 59 16.16 31.57 31.92
C THR A 59 15.48 30.24 31.66
N LEU A 60 14.71 29.70 32.60
CA LEU A 60 13.95 28.45 32.42
C LEU A 60 12.86 28.64 31.34
N PHE A 61 12.19 29.78 31.30
CA PHE A 61 11.19 30.12 30.28
C PHE A 61 11.82 30.33 28.90
N LEU A 62 13.00 30.90 28.80
CA LEU A 62 13.79 30.99 27.57
C LEU A 62 14.25 29.62 27.08
N PHE A 63 14.64 28.74 28.00
CA PHE A 63 14.97 27.34 27.66
C PHE A 63 13.74 26.54 27.19
N LEU A 64 12.56 26.79 27.74
CA LEU A 64 11.31 26.15 27.31
C LEU A 64 10.85 26.65 25.93
N GLN A 65 11.19 27.86 25.53
CA GLN A 65 10.88 28.39 24.19
C GLN A 65 11.91 27.99 23.13
N ALA A 66 13.13 27.62 23.50
CA ALA A 66 14.16 27.18 22.57
C ALA A 66 13.90 25.79 21.96
N GLY A 67 12.85 25.09 22.40
CA GLY A 67 12.48 23.74 21.95
C GLY A 67 11.55 23.65 20.73
N SER A 68 11.19 24.73 20.08
CA SER A 68 10.55 24.67 18.76
C SER A 68 11.60 24.38 17.69
N PHE A 69 12.11 23.15 17.69
CA PHE A 69 12.80 22.63 16.50
C PHE A 69 11.78 22.64 15.37
N ALA A 70 11.96 23.47 14.38
CA ALA A 70 11.25 23.33 13.11
C ALA A 70 11.49 21.89 12.65
N GLN A 71 10.43 21.07 12.66
CA GLN A 71 10.53 19.67 12.26
C GLN A 71 11.01 19.64 10.82
N LYS A 72 12.21 19.08 10.61
CA LYS A 72 12.77 18.96 9.27
C LYS A 72 11.80 18.14 8.42
N LEU A 73 11.36 18.70 7.28
CA LEU A 73 10.50 17.97 6.35
C LEU A 73 11.21 16.71 5.86
N PRO A 74 10.50 15.58 5.76
CA PRO A 74 11.06 14.34 5.21
C PRO A 74 11.39 14.52 3.72
N ASN A 75 12.44 13.83 3.26
CA ASN A 75 12.82 13.80 1.86
C ASN A 75 12.18 12.58 1.20
N ILE A 76 11.20 12.82 0.34
CA ILE A 76 10.43 11.79 -0.34
C ILE A 76 10.81 11.77 -1.82
N HIS A 77 11.14 10.57 -2.31
CA HIS A 77 11.44 10.35 -3.71
C HIS A 77 10.25 9.69 -4.42
N ILE A 78 9.74 10.31 -5.49
CA ILE A 78 8.60 9.79 -6.25
C ILE A 78 9.12 9.09 -7.51
N LEU A 79 8.82 7.79 -7.64
CA LEU A 79 9.12 6.99 -8.84
C LEU A 79 7.85 6.84 -9.66
N ALA A 80 7.88 7.29 -10.91
CA ALA A 80 6.73 7.17 -11.79
C ALA A 80 6.89 5.96 -12.73
N THR A 81 5.84 5.09 -12.76
CA THR A 81 5.76 3.98 -13.71
C THR A 81 4.69 4.18 -14.79
N GLY A 82 3.82 5.19 -14.64
CA GLY A 82 2.71 5.48 -15.55
C GLY A 82 1.35 5.31 -14.86
N GLY A 83 0.43 4.64 -15.51
CA GLY A 83 -0.91 4.36 -14.98
C GLY A 83 -1.92 5.50 -15.12
N THR A 84 -3.12 5.31 -14.53
CA THR A 84 -4.27 6.23 -14.62
C THR A 84 -4.03 7.56 -13.90
N ILE A 85 -3.28 7.56 -12.83
CA ILE A 85 -2.92 8.78 -12.09
C ILE A 85 -2.19 9.80 -12.98
N ALA A 86 -1.43 9.30 -13.96
CA ALA A 86 -0.79 10.06 -15.03
C ALA A 86 -1.60 10.01 -16.33
N GLY A 87 -2.86 9.63 -16.29
CA GLY A 87 -3.72 9.44 -17.45
C GLY A 87 -4.50 10.71 -17.81
N THR A 88 -4.69 10.94 -19.11
CA THR A 88 -5.54 12.02 -19.64
C THR A 88 -6.68 11.44 -20.46
N GLY A 89 -7.89 11.88 -20.19
CA GLY A 89 -9.11 11.55 -20.95
C GLY A 89 -9.57 12.72 -21.80
N THR A 90 -10.34 12.42 -22.84
CA THR A 90 -10.97 13.42 -23.73
C THR A 90 -12.29 13.98 -23.17
N SER A 91 -12.82 13.36 -22.12
CA SER A 91 -14.08 13.73 -21.48
C SER A 91 -13.91 13.76 -19.96
N THR A 92 -14.54 14.72 -19.30
CA THR A 92 -14.55 14.85 -17.84
C THR A 92 -15.46 13.84 -17.14
N THR A 93 -16.42 13.25 -17.86
CA THR A 93 -17.42 12.29 -17.36
C THR A 93 -17.27 10.89 -17.95
N GLY A 94 -16.44 10.73 -18.98
CA GLY A 94 -16.20 9.45 -19.65
C GLY A 94 -15.08 8.64 -18.99
N SER A 95 -15.12 7.32 -19.20
CA SER A 95 -14.11 6.38 -18.71
C SER A 95 -12.95 6.15 -19.70
N SER A 96 -13.01 6.73 -20.91
CA SER A 96 -11.96 6.57 -21.92
C SER A 96 -10.78 7.50 -21.63
N TYR A 97 -9.58 6.95 -21.45
CA TYR A 97 -8.35 7.70 -21.20
C TYR A 97 -7.13 6.96 -21.72
N ARG A 98 -6.01 7.66 -21.85
CA ARG A 98 -4.69 7.08 -22.10
C ARG A 98 -3.84 7.14 -20.84
N ALA A 99 -3.38 5.99 -20.36
CA ALA A 99 -2.53 5.89 -19.17
C ALA A 99 -1.13 6.49 -19.41
N GLY A 100 -0.49 7.00 -18.35
CA GLY A 100 0.91 7.40 -18.37
C GLY A 100 1.24 8.61 -19.25
N GLN A 101 0.30 9.50 -19.56
CA GLN A 101 0.56 10.65 -20.44
C GLN A 101 1.22 11.83 -19.73
N VAL A 102 0.92 12.03 -18.44
CA VAL A 102 1.40 13.16 -17.64
C VAL A 102 2.79 12.85 -17.09
N ALA A 103 3.71 13.78 -17.22
CA ALA A 103 5.06 13.67 -16.67
C ALA A 103 5.05 13.81 -15.14
N ILE A 104 6.05 13.23 -14.45
CA ILE A 104 6.14 13.26 -12.99
C ILE A 104 6.13 14.69 -12.41
N ASN A 105 6.81 15.63 -13.05
CA ASN A 105 6.84 17.02 -12.59
C ASN A 105 5.47 17.71 -12.68
N GLU A 106 4.66 17.36 -13.67
CA GLU A 106 3.28 17.86 -13.78
C GLU A 106 2.39 17.29 -12.70
N LEU A 107 2.54 16.00 -12.36
CA LEU A 107 1.83 15.36 -11.25
C LEU A 107 2.15 16.03 -9.91
N ILE A 108 3.44 16.28 -9.64
CA ILE A 108 3.89 16.97 -8.42
C ILE A 108 3.35 18.40 -8.39
N SER A 109 3.37 19.10 -9.54
CA SER A 109 2.90 20.49 -9.64
C SER A 109 1.38 20.61 -9.49
N ALA A 110 0.63 19.54 -9.80
CA ALA A 110 -0.82 19.50 -9.63
C ALA A 110 -1.27 19.41 -8.16
N VAL A 111 -0.34 19.15 -7.23
CA VAL A 111 -0.61 19.05 -5.79
C VAL A 111 0.40 19.93 -5.03
N PRO A 112 0.23 21.26 -5.05
CA PRO A 112 1.18 22.21 -4.44
C PRO A 112 1.37 22.01 -2.93
N GLU A 113 0.38 21.45 -2.23
CA GLU A 113 0.39 21.14 -0.82
C GLU A 113 1.48 20.11 -0.43
N LEU A 114 2.00 19.36 -1.40
CA LEU A 114 3.12 18.43 -1.17
C LEU A 114 4.36 19.13 -0.64
N LYS A 115 4.59 20.40 -1.04
CA LYS A 115 5.76 21.20 -0.60
C LYS A 115 5.69 21.59 0.86
N GLU A 116 4.49 21.57 1.47
CA GLU A 116 4.28 21.88 2.87
C GLU A 116 4.60 20.69 3.79
N ILE A 117 4.60 19.46 3.24
CA ILE A 117 4.72 18.22 4.01
C ILE A 117 6.01 17.44 3.75
N ALA A 118 6.70 17.68 2.61
CA ALA A 118 7.92 16.97 2.28
C ALA A 118 8.80 17.74 1.28
N ASN A 119 10.11 17.45 1.31
CA ASN A 119 11.02 17.79 0.21
C ASN A 119 10.88 16.70 -0.86
N ILE A 120 10.33 17.07 -2.02
CA ILE A 120 10.00 16.11 -3.08
C ILE A 120 11.04 16.13 -4.19
N THR A 121 11.52 14.96 -4.55
CA THR A 121 12.23 14.70 -5.80
C THR A 121 11.49 13.64 -6.59
N GLY A 122 11.64 13.58 -7.90
CA GLY A 122 10.91 12.62 -8.71
C GLY A 122 11.65 12.17 -9.96
N GLU A 123 11.41 10.92 -10.37
CA GLU A 123 12.02 10.30 -11.53
C GLU A 123 11.04 9.37 -12.24
N GLN A 124 11.14 9.31 -13.56
CA GLN A 124 10.36 8.41 -14.42
C GLN A 124 11.16 7.12 -14.67
N ILE A 125 10.72 6.00 -14.10
CA ILE A 125 11.36 4.69 -14.30
C ILE A 125 10.92 4.04 -15.62
N VAL A 126 9.60 3.99 -15.83
CA VAL A 126 8.96 3.52 -17.06
C VAL A 126 7.68 4.31 -17.31
N LYS A 127 7.13 4.22 -18.53
CA LYS A 127 5.88 4.90 -18.92
C LYS A 127 4.95 3.91 -19.59
N ILE A 128 4.26 3.10 -18.78
CA ILE A 128 3.40 2.02 -19.26
C ILE A 128 2.03 2.03 -18.58
N GLY A 129 1.03 1.40 -19.21
CA GLY A 129 -0.16 0.94 -18.51
C GLY A 129 0.19 -0.27 -17.64
N SER A 130 -0.43 -0.41 -16.48
CA SER A 130 -0.05 -1.50 -15.58
C SER A 130 -0.40 -2.89 -16.10
N GLN A 131 -1.33 -3.02 -17.05
CA GLN A 131 -1.59 -4.27 -17.76
C GLN A 131 -0.37 -4.78 -18.56
N ASP A 132 0.58 -3.90 -18.88
CA ASP A 132 1.83 -4.21 -19.60
C ASP A 132 3.03 -4.38 -18.65
N MET A 133 2.79 -4.53 -17.34
CA MET A 133 3.83 -4.77 -16.34
C MET A 133 4.54 -6.11 -16.64
N SER A 134 5.87 -6.12 -16.48
CA SER A 134 6.70 -7.29 -16.77
C SER A 134 7.69 -7.60 -15.65
N ASP A 135 8.22 -8.83 -15.67
CA ASP A 135 9.26 -9.27 -14.74
C ASP A 135 10.52 -8.38 -14.83
N GLU A 136 10.86 -7.89 -16.04
CA GLU A 136 11.98 -6.95 -16.27
C GLU A 136 11.77 -5.62 -15.56
N VAL A 137 10.54 -5.09 -15.62
CA VAL A 137 10.19 -3.84 -14.91
C VAL A 137 10.23 -4.05 -13.41
N TRP A 138 9.76 -5.18 -12.91
CA TRP A 138 9.84 -5.51 -11.49
C TRP A 138 11.28 -5.60 -10.99
N LEU A 139 12.16 -6.31 -11.73
CA LEU A 139 13.58 -6.41 -11.37
C LEU A 139 14.24 -5.02 -11.42
N LYS A 140 14.00 -4.22 -12.46
CA LYS A 140 14.48 -2.85 -12.56
C LYS A 140 14.05 -2.00 -11.36
N LEU A 141 12.77 -2.06 -10.97
CA LEU A 141 12.25 -1.33 -9.81
C LEU A 141 12.92 -1.79 -8.51
N ALA A 142 13.05 -3.11 -8.29
CA ALA A 142 13.65 -3.63 -7.07
C ALA A 142 15.15 -3.25 -6.96
N HIS A 143 15.91 -3.35 -8.04
CA HIS A 143 17.32 -2.93 -8.06
C HIS A 143 17.46 -1.45 -7.75
N TYR A 144 16.71 -0.61 -8.46
CA TYR A 144 16.75 0.83 -8.26
C TYR A 144 16.33 1.24 -6.84
N LEU A 145 15.26 0.64 -6.31
CA LEU A 145 14.79 0.91 -4.95
C LEU A 145 15.80 0.51 -3.89
N ASN A 146 16.45 -0.64 -4.06
CA ASN A 146 17.46 -1.10 -3.10
C ASN A 146 18.68 -0.18 -3.06
N GLU A 147 19.08 0.40 -4.19
CA GLU A 147 20.13 1.43 -4.24
C GLU A 147 19.66 2.76 -3.65
N LEU A 148 18.47 3.22 -4.03
CA LEU A 148 17.91 4.50 -3.60
C LEU A 148 17.69 4.57 -2.08
N LEU A 149 17.16 3.50 -1.50
CA LEU A 149 16.84 3.42 -0.07
C LEU A 149 18.09 3.33 0.84
N GLN A 150 19.27 3.04 0.28
CA GLN A 150 20.55 3.10 1.03
C GLN A 150 21.00 4.55 1.26
N ARG A 151 20.54 5.50 0.45
CA ARG A 151 20.91 6.91 0.55
C ARG A 151 20.33 7.52 1.83
N LYS A 152 21.20 8.16 2.63
CA LYS A 152 20.80 8.77 3.90
C LYS A 152 19.83 9.95 3.74
N GLU A 153 19.89 10.61 2.60
CA GLU A 153 19.05 11.75 2.25
C GLU A 153 17.64 11.36 1.80
N VAL A 154 17.33 10.09 1.62
CA VAL A 154 15.99 9.60 1.27
C VAL A 154 15.32 9.02 2.51
N ASP A 155 14.19 9.57 2.92
CA ASP A 155 13.45 9.11 4.10
C ASP A 155 12.33 8.11 3.72
N GLY A 156 11.77 8.22 2.51
CA GLY A 156 10.77 7.31 1.99
C GLY A 156 10.59 7.43 0.48
N VAL A 157 9.88 6.46 -0.11
CA VAL A 157 9.63 6.39 -1.55
C VAL A 157 8.13 6.23 -1.82
N VAL A 158 7.63 7.00 -2.80
CA VAL A 158 6.29 6.84 -3.37
C VAL A 158 6.43 6.35 -4.80
N ILE A 159 5.66 5.33 -5.20
CA ILE A 159 5.64 4.80 -6.56
C ILE A 159 4.25 5.05 -7.15
N THR A 160 4.16 5.92 -8.17
CA THR A 160 2.91 6.06 -8.91
C THR A 160 2.77 4.91 -9.90
N HIS A 161 1.63 4.22 -9.86
CA HIS A 161 1.40 2.97 -10.58
C HIS A 161 -0.03 2.89 -11.12
N GLY A 162 -0.23 2.19 -12.22
CA GLY A 162 -1.58 1.85 -12.69
C GLY A 162 -2.21 0.77 -11.79
N THR A 163 -3.52 0.85 -11.61
CA THR A 163 -4.21 0.04 -10.59
C THR A 163 -4.37 -1.43 -10.94
N ASP A 164 -4.23 -1.85 -12.23
CA ASP A 164 -4.59 -3.22 -12.64
C ASP A 164 -3.67 -4.30 -12.06
N THR A 165 -2.36 -4.03 -11.96
CA THR A 165 -1.36 -4.95 -11.41
C THR A 165 -0.61 -4.36 -10.22
N MET A 166 -1.14 -3.30 -9.60
CA MET A 166 -0.49 -2.64 -8.46
C MET A 166 -0.28 -3.59 -7.28
N GLU A 167 -1.24 -4.45 -6.98
CA GLU A 167 -1.12 -5.43 -5.90
C GLU A 167 0.02 -6.43 -6.12
N GLU A 168 0.26 -6.81 -7.38
CA GLU A 168 1.34 -7.70 -7.77
C GLU A 168 2.70 -7.01 -7.60
N THR A 169 2.85 -5.79 -8.15
CA THR A 169 4.07 -5.00 -7.99
C THR A 169 4.36 -4.71 -6.51
N ALA A 170 3.34 -4.34 -5.73
CA ALA A 170 3.51 -4.10 -4.30
C ALA A 170 3.99 -5.35 -3.56
N PHE A 171 3.41 -6.52 -3.85
CA PHE A 171 3.79 -7.78 -3.23
C PHE A 171 5.20 -8.22 -3.63
N PHE A 172 5.57 -8.10 -4.92
CA PHE A 172 6.92 -8.37 -5.39
C PHE A 172 7.96 -7.50 -4.64
N LEU A 173 7.72 -6.20 -4.56
CA LEU A 173 8.62 -5.28 -3.85
C LEU A 173 8.65 -5.55 -2.34
N ASN A 174 7.52 -5.94 -1.74
CA ASN A 174 7.45 -6.32 -0.33
C ASN A 174 8.37 -7.50 0.02
N LEU A 175 8.59 -8.40 -0.94
CA LEU A 175 9.48 -9.55 -0.79
C LEU A 175 10.94 -9.28 -1.17
N THR A 176 11.22 -8.23 -1.96
CA THR A 176 12.56 -8.03 -2.57
C THR A 176 13.28 -6.75 -2.14
N VAL A 177 12.58 -5.79 -1.55
CA VAL A 177 13.19 -4.57 -1.01
C VAL A 177 13.92 -4.88 0.30
N LYS A 178 15.15 -4.37 0.42
CA LYS A 178 16.05 -4.60 1.57
C LYS A 178 16.22 -3.33 2.41
N SER A 179 15.10 -2.75 2.83
CA SER A 179 15.07 -1.55 3.66
C SER A 179 13.83 -1.56 4.56
N ASN A 180 13.91 -0.87 5.71
CA ASN A 180 12.77 -0.59 6.57
C ASN A 180 12.15 0.79 6.31
N LYS A 181 12.74 1.60 5.41
CA LYS A 181 12.16 2.88 4.99
C LYS A 181 10.84 2.66 4.26
N PRO A 182 9.85 3.54 4.45
CA PRO A 182 8.54 3.40 3.82
C PRO A 182 8.63 3.38 2.29
N VAL A 183 7.97 2.40 1.67
CA VAL A 183 7.73 2.31 0.23
C VAL A 183 6.22 2.23 0.03
N VAL A 184 5.66 3.22 -0.67
CA VAL A 184 4.22 3.37 -0.82
C VAL A 184 3.85 3.42 -2.30
N LEU A 185 3.01 2.47 -2.76
CA LEU A 185 2.42 2.52 -4.09
C LEU A 185 1.12 3.32 -4.04
N VAL A 186 0.88 4.08 -5.10
CA VAL A 186 -0.33 4.91 -5.26
C VAL A 186 -0.78 4.94 -6.71
N GLY A 187 -2.08 5.02 -6.91
CA GLY A 187 -2.70 5.15 -8.21
C GLY A 187 -3.96 6.01 -8.18
N ALA A 188 -4.71 5.96 -9.25
CA ALA A 188 -6.04 6.56 -9.34
C ALA A 188 -6.98 5.68 -10.17
N MET A 189 -8.26 5.68 -9.83
CA MET A 189 -9.30 5.03 -10.60
C MET A 189 -9.90 5.94 -11.66
N ARG A 190 -9.76 7.26 -11.47
CA ARG A 190 -10.22 8.30 -12.39
C ARG A 190 -9.03 9.03 -13.01
N PRO A 191 -9.00 9.28 -14.33
CA PRO A 191 -7.95 10.07 -14.95
C PRO A 191 -7.91 11.50 -14.39
N ALA A 192 -6.75 12.15 -14.49
CA ALA A 192 -6.53 13.49 -13.93
C ALA A 192 -7.50 14.56 -14.49
N THR A 193 -8.03 14.35 -15.68
CA THR A 193 -9.02 15.24 -16.36
C THR A 193 -10.47 15.00 -15.92
N SER A 194 -10.73 13.97 -15.12
CA SER A 194 -12.09 13.64 -14.70
C SER A 194 -12.64 14.59 -13.65
N LEU A 195 -13.96 14.76 -13.67
CA LEU A 195 -14.68 15.39 -12.56
C LEU A 195 -14.47 14.55 -11.29
N SER A 196 -14.05 15.18 -10.20
CA SER A 196 -13.68 14.51 -8.94
C SER A 196 -12.59 13.45 -9.12
N ALA A 197 -11.50 13.76 -9.84
CA ALA A 197 -10.32 12.92 -9.94
C ALA A 197 -9.77 12.58 -8.54
N ASP A 198 -9.50 11.29 -8.29
CA ASP A 198 -9.02 10.80 -6.99
C ASP A 198 -7.48 10.84 -6.84
N GLY A 199 -6.77 11.01 -7.97
CA GLY A 199 -5.29 11.00 -8.01
C GLY A 199 -4.61 12.02 -7.10
N PRO A 200 -4.99 13.31 -7.11
CA PRO A 200 -4.33 14.34 -6.29
C PRO A 200 -4.34 14.02 -4.79
N LEU A 201 -5.49 13.67 -4.22
CA LEU A 201 -5.60 13.32 -2.81
C LEU A 201 -4.91 11.98 -2.49
N ASN A 202 -4.97 11.01 -3.39
CA ASN A 202 -4.25 9.74 -3.22
C ASN A 202 -2.73 9.99 -3.17
N LEU A 203 -2.19 10.83 -4.06
CA LEU A 203 -0.77 11.19 -4.07
C LEU A 203 -0.36 11.92 -2.80
N TYR A 204 -1.15 12.90 -2.35
CA TYR A 204 -0.92 13.59 -1.10
C TYR A 204 -0.86 12.62 0.09
N ASN A 205 -1.84 11.73 0.21
CA ASN A 205 -1.90 10.73 1.28
C ASN A 205 -0.73 9.73 1.21
N ALA A 206 -0.28 9.37 0.02
CA ALA A 206 0.89 8.51 -0.15
C ALA A 206 2.17 9.18 0.34
N VAL A 207 2.37 10.47 0.05
CA VAL A 207 3.52 11.25 0.52
C VAL A 207 3.47 11.43 2.05
N VAL A 208 2.29 11.73 2.62
CA VAL A 208 2.09 11.75 4.08
C VAL A 208 2.50 10.41 4.70
N THR A 209 2.06 9.29 4.10
CA THR A 209 2.39 7.95 4.59
C THR A 209 3.89 7.65 4.48
N ALA A 210 4.50 7.98 3.34
CA ALA A 210 5.94 7.74 3.12
C ALA A 210 6.84 8.60 4.01
N GLY A 211 6.36 9.78 4.43
CA GLY A 211 7.10 10.71 5.30
C GLY A 211 6.90 10.46 6.79
N ALA A 212 5.95 9.62 7.18
CA ALA A 212 5.63 9.37 8.58
C ALA A 212 6.61 8.38 9.23
N SER A 213 7.14 8.72 10.40
CA SER A 213 8.01 7.83 11.19
C SER A 213 7.32 6.53 11.58
N GLU A 214 6.01 6.58 11.81
CA GLU A 214 5.16 5.44 12.15
C GLU A 214 5.01 4.43 10.99
N SER A 215 5.37 4.83 9.78
CA SER A 215 5.35 3.98 8.59
C SER A 215 6.62 3.14 8.43
N VAL A 216 7.69 3.46 9.18
CA VAL A 216 8.96 2.74 9.13
C VAL A 216 8.76 1.29 9.60
N GLY A 217 9.28 0.34 8.82
CA GLY A 217 9.24 -1.09 9.17
C GLY A 217 7.87 -1.76 8.96
N ARG A 218 6.94 -1.13 8.20
CA ARG A 218 5.62 -1.73 7.91
C ARG A 218 5.54 -2.44 6.56
N GLY A 219 6.69 -2.70 5.92
CA GLY A 219 6.74 -3.29 4.58
C GLY A 219 6.33 -2.31 3.49
N VAL A 220 6.03 -2.85 2.32
CA VAL A 220 5.49 -2.09 1.19
C VAL A 220 3.99 -1.93 1.36
N MET A 221 3.50 -0.72 1.13
CA MET A 221 2.10 -0.36 1.34
C MET A 221 1.46 0.16 0.04
N ILE A 222 0.15 0.03 -0.06
CA ILE A 222 -0.68 0.69 -1.06
C ILE A 222 -1.54 1.74 -0.35
N VAL A 223 -1.53 2.97 -0.85
CA VAL A 223 -2.38 4.05 -0.32
C VAL A 223 -3.35 4.49 -1.40
N MET A 224 -4.63 4.20 -1.18
CA MET A 224 -5.73 4.51 -2.09
C MET A 224 -6.97 4.89 -1.28
N ASN A 225 -7.69 5.92 -1.72
CA ASN A 225 -8.96 6.36 -1.11
C ASN A 225 -8.87 6.52 0.43
N GLY A 226 -7.76 7.08 0.91
CA GLY A 226 -7.48 7.30 2.33
C GLY A 226 -7.10 6.07 3.14
N SER A 227 -7.17 4.87 2.59
CA SER A 227 -6.77 3.62 3.26
C SER A 227 -5.30 3.30 3.05
N ILE A 228 -4.64 2.79 4.09
CA ILE A 228 -3.27 2.26 4.05
C ILE A 228 -3.38 0.74 4.12
N LEU A 229 -2.98 0.06 3.04
CA LEU A 229 -3.09 -1.38 2.88
C LEU A 229 -1.69 -2.00 2.80
N GLY A 230 -1.46 -3.09 3.52
CA GLY A 230 -0.22 -3.87 3.41
C GLY A 230 -0.19 -4.66 2.09
N ALA A 231 0.97 -4.72 1.45
CA ALA A 231 1.13 -5.37 0.14
C ALA A 231 0.69 -6.84 0.11
N HIS A 232 0.88 -7.57 1.21
CA HIS A 232 0.42 -8.96 1.33
C HIS A 232 -1.10 -9.07 1.17
N ALA A 233 -1.86 -8.21 1.87
CA ALA A 233 -3.31 -8.31 1.98
C ALA A 233 -4.08 -7.51 0.91
N ALA A 234 -3.47 -6.46 0.37
CA ALA A 234 -4.12 -5.56 -0.58
C ALA A 234 -4.54 -6.27 -1.87
N THR A 235 -5.78 -6.12 -2.28
CA THR A 235 -6.32 -6.70 -3.52
C THR A 235 -7.26 -5.71 -4.20
N LYS A 236 -7.21 -5.63 -5.54
CA LYS A 236 -8.16 -4.85 -6.34
C LYS A 236 -9.48 -5.60 -6.42
N MET A 237 -10.44 -5.19 -5.60
CA MET A 237 -11.76 -5.82 -5.45
C MET A 237 -12.84 -5.22 -6.34
N ASN A 238 -12.56 -4.08 -6.99
CA ASN A 238 -13.53 -3.42 -7.84
C ASN A 238 -12.89 -2.85 -9.10
N THR A 239 -13.57 -2.97 -10.22
CA THR A 239 -13.06 -2.55 -11.53
C THR A 239 -13.17 -1.06 -11.81
N ILE A 240 -14.08 -0.34 -11.14
CA ILE A 240 -14.41 1.06 -11.45
C ILE A 240 -14.50 2.00 -10.25
N ASN A 241 -14.82 1.50 -9.04
CA ASN A 241 -15.00 2.34 -7.87
C ASN A 241 -13.65 2.90 -7.38
N VAL A 242 -13.64 4.12 -6.84
CA VAL A 242 -12.43 4.70 -6.21
C VAL A 242 -11.99 3.90 -4.99
N GLN A 243 -12.89 3.24 -4.27
CA GLN A 243 -12.60 2.26 -3.23
C GLN A 243 -12.30 0.87 -3.84
N ALA A 244 -11.44 0.85 -4.86
CA ALA A 244 -11.14 -0.39 -5.56
C ALA A 244 -10.27 -1.36 -4.76
N PHE A 245 -9.36 -0.85 -3.95
CA PHE A 245 -8.45 -1.68 -3.17
C PHE A 245 -8.97 -1.93 -1.76
N GLN A 246 -8.89 -3.18 -1.34
CA GLN A 246 -9.26 -3.64 -0.01
C GLN A 246 -8.25 -4.67 0.49
N ALA A 247 -8.27 -4.96 1.78
CA ALA A 247 -7.57 -6.09 2.40
C ALA A 247 -8.64 -7.02 3.01
N PRO A 248 -9.27 -7.90 2.20
CA PRO A 248 -10.52 -8.54 2.58
C PRO A 248 -10.37 -9.56 3.71
N ASN A 249 -9.19 -10.16 3.89
CA ASN A 249 -8.96 -11.16 4.93
C ASN A 249 -8.52 -10.53 6.26
N SER A 250 -7.69 -9.47 6.25
CA SER A 250 -7.06 -8.93 7.45
C SER A 250 -7.45 -7.49 7.79
N GLY A 251 -8.09 -6.77 6.87
CA GLY A 251 -8.39 -5.35 7.02
C GLY A 251 -7.21 -4.44 6.66
N ALA A 252 -7.44 -3.14 6.65
CA ALA A 252 -6.43 -2.13 6.39
C ALA A 252 -5.46 -2.00 7.57
N LEU A 253 -4.17 -1.72 7.29
CA LEU A 253 -3.20 -1.38 8.33
C LEU A 253 -3.58 -0.10 9.06
N GLY A 254 -4.21 0.83 8.34
CA GLY A 254 -4.62 2.11 8.87
C GLY A 254 -5.24 3.00 7.80
N TYR A 255 -5.26 4.29 8.08
CA TYR A 255 -5.80 5.30 7.18
C TYR A 255 -5.08 6.64 7.33
N VAL A 256 -5.23 7.51 6.33
CA VAL A 256 -4.76 8.90 6.38
C VAL A 256 -5.96 9.82 6.59
N PHE A 257 -5.87 10.68 7.57
CA PHE A 257 -6.90 11.68 7.85
C PHE A 257 -6.27 13.00 8.32
N ASN A 258 -6.72 14.12 7.77
CA ASN A 258 -6.19 15.46 8.06
C ASN A 258 -4.65 15.54 7.99
N GLY A 259 -4.05 14.95 6.97
CA GLY A 259 -2.60 14.97 6.76
C GLY A 259 -1.80 14.15 7.80
N LYS A 260 -2.43 13.20 8.48
CA LYS A 260 -1.79 12.32 9.47
C LYS A 260 -2.13 10.86 9.21
N VAL A 261 -1.16 9.98 9.46
CA VAL A 261 -1.36 8.53 9.44
C VAL A 261 -1.95 8.05 10.75
N HIS A 262 -2.86 7.10 10.66
CA HIS A 262 -3.45 6.40 11.80
C HIS A 262 -3.36 4.90 11.56
N TYR A 263 -2.50 4.21 12.29
CA TYR A 263 -2.35 2.77 12.18
C TYR A 263 -3.17 2.04 13.23
N ASN A 264 -3.93 1.04 12.81
CA ASN A 264 -4.77 0.20 13.67
C ASN A 264 -4.11 -1.13 13.98
N GLN A 265 -3.24 -1.61 13.07
CA GLN A 265 -2.58 -2.91 13.18
C GLN A 265 -1.23 -2.93 12.44
N SER A 266 -0.50 -4.02 12.59
CA SER A 266 0.70 -4.38 11.84
C SER A 266 0.51 -5.74 11.17
N THR A 267 1.35 -6.06 10.20
CA THR A 267 1.42 -7.42 9.64
C THR A 267 2.37 -8.28 10.48
N ASP A 268 2.05 -9.56 10.60
CA ASP A 268 2.92 -10.61 11.15
C ASP A 268 3.69 -11.37 10.06
N LYS A 269 3.38 -11.10 8.78
CA LYS A 269 4.04 -11.71 7.63
C LYS A 269 5.44 -11.15 7.43
N LEU A 270 6.38 -11.99 7.04
CA LEU A 270 7.76 -11.58 6.74
C LEU A 270 7.79 -10.68 5.50
N HIS A 271 8.59 -9.63 5.55
CA HIS A 271 8.71 -8.68 4.44
C HIS A 271 10.05 -7.93 4.47
N THR A 272 10.37 -7.24 3.41
CA THR A 272 11.52 -6.33 3.26
C THR A 272 12.82 -6.90 3.86
N LEU A 273 13.36 -6.34 4.94
CA LEU A 273 14.60 -6.83 5.57
C LEU A 273 14.50 -8.26 6.10
N GLN A 274 13.32 -8.71 6.47
CA GLN A 274 13.08 -10.07 6.97
C GLN A 274 12.96 -11.10 5.86
N SER A 275 12.74 -10.65 4.62
CA SER A 275 12.60 -11.55 3.46
C SER A 275 13.94 -12.17 3.06
N VAL A 276 13.91 -13.47 2.76
CA VAL A 276 15.09 -14.21 2.27
C VAL A 276 15.33 -14.01 0.77
N PHE A 277 14.38 -13.41 0.05
CA PHE A 277 14.48 -13.24 -1.39
C PHE A 277 15.35 -12.04 -1.75
N ASP A 278 16.46 -12.31 -2.40
CA ASP A 278 17.38 -11.31 -2.94
C ASP A 278 17.41 -11.44 -4.45
N VAL A 279 17.13 -10.34 -5.14
CA VAL A 279 17.09 -10.27 -6.61
C VAL A 279 18.25 -9.49 -7.21
N THR A 280 19.21 -9.03 -6.40
CA THR A 280 20.33 -8.14 -6.80
C THR A 280 21.10 -8.68 -8.02
N HIS A 281 21.21 -9.98 -8.18
CA HIS A 281 21.97 -10.62 -9.26
C HIS A 281 21.07 -11.37 -10.25
N LEU A 282 19.76 -11.11 -10.24
CA LEU A 282 18.82 -11.77 -11.12
C LEU A 282 18.48 -10.88 -12.32
N ASP A 283 18.72 -11.39 -13.51
CA ASP A 283 18.29 -10.79 -14.78
C ASP A 283 16.95 -11.35 -15.27
N LYS A 284 16.53 -12.52 -14.73
CA LYS A 284 15.31 -13.22 -15.11
C LYS A 284 14.68 -13.88 -13.90
N LEU A 285 13.35 -13.99 -13.93
CA LEU A 285 12.60 -14.79 -12.98
C LEU A 285 12.21 -16.15 -13.61
N PRO A 286 12.06 -17.21 -12.79
CA PRO A 286 11.54 -18.50 -13.24
C PRO A 286 10.15 -18.36 -13.89
N LYS A 287 9.87 -19.12 -14.96
CA LYS A 287 8.55 -19.11 -15.59
C LYS A 287 7.52 -19.82 -14.72
N VAL A 288 6.53 -19.09 -14.26
CA VAL A 288 5.37 -19.61 -13.53
C VAL A 288 4.09 -19.14 -14.21
N GLY A 289 3.19 -20.06 -14.51
CA GLY A 289 1.90 -19.78 -15.13
C GLY A 289 0.73 -19.96 -14.17
N ILE A 290 -0.42 -19.39 -14.51
CA ILE A 290 -1.68 -19.57 -13.78
C ILE A 290 -2.66 -20.31 -14.67
N VAL A 291 -3.28 -21.38 -14.15
CA VAL A 291 -4.41 -22.07 -14.79
C VAL A 291 -5.67 -21.81 -13.99
N TYR A 292 -6.65 -21.22 -14.64
CA TYR A 292 -7.93 -20.87 -14.03
C TYR A 292 -8.93 -22.01 -14.18
N SER A 293 -9.53 -22.47 -13.06
CA SER A 293 -10.49 -23.56 -13.05
C SER A 293 -11.94 -23.07 -13.08
N TYR A 294 -12.77 -23.76 -13.82
CA TYR A 294 -14.22 -23.50 -13.98
C TYR A 294 -14.96 -24.80 -14.27
N SER A 295 -16.29 -24.75 -14.29
CA SER A 295 -17.10 -25.95 -14.61
C SER A 295 -16.76 -26.46 -16.00
N ASN A 296 -16.48 -27.78 -16.13
CA ASN A 296 -16.04 -28.41 -17.37
C ASN A 296 -14.77 -27.79 -17.97
N VAL A 297 -13.81 -27.41 -17.10
CA VAL A 297 -12.51 -26.90 -17.56
C VAL A 297 -11.79 -27.97 -18.42
N GLU A 298 -11.27 -27.55 -19.55
CA GLU A 298 -10.49 -28.39 -20.45
C GLU A 298 -8.98 -28.21 -20.19
N PRO A 299 -8.15 -29.22 -20.46
CA PRO A 299 -6.76 -29.27 -20.05
C PRO A 299 -5.77 -28.49 -20.93
N GLU A 300 -6.18 -27.96 -22.07
CA GLU A 300 -5.28 -27.39 -23.09
C GLU A 300 -4.40 -26.24 -22.53
N ALA A 301 -4.97 -25.40 -21.71
CA ALA A 301 -4.20 -24.33 -21.08
C ALA A 301 -3.11 -24.87 -20.15
N LEU A 302 -3.40 -25.93 -19.40
CA LEU A 302 -2.43 -26.63 -18.56
C LEU A 302 -1.36 -27.32 -19.40
N ASP A 303 -1.78 -28.01 -20.43
CA ASP A 303 -0.87 -28.73 -21.37
C ASP A 303 0.11 -27.76 -22.04
N ALA A 304 -0.36 -26.56 -22.40
CA ALA A 304 0.50 -25.49 -22.94
C ALA A 304 1.57 -25.06 -21.96
N LEU A 305 1.27 -24.90 -20.68
CA LEU A 305 2.29 -24.54 -19.68
C LEU A 305 3.32 -25.67 -19.52
N ILE A 306 2.87 -26.92 -19.43
CA ILE A 306 3.77 -28.07 -19.27
C ILE A 306 4.69 -28.16 -20.50
N THR A 307 4.16 -28.08 -21.72
CA THR A 307 4.91 -28.20 -22.97
C THR A 307 5.91 -27.04 -23.17
N ASN A 308 5.59 -25.82 -22.71
CA ASN A 308 6.47 -24.65 -22.85
C ASN A 308 7.45 -24.47 -21.67
N SER A 309 7.74 -25.57 -20.95
CA SER A 309 8.79 -25.62 -19.92
C SER A 309 8.62 -24.61 -18.78
N TYR A 310 7.39 -24.39 -18.33
CA TYR A 310 7.15 -23.65 -17.11
C TYR A 310 7.69 -24.44 -15.92
N GLN A 311 8.33 -23.74 -14.97
CA GLN A 311 8.94 -24.35 -13.79
C GLN A 311 7.94 -24.47 -12.63
N GLY A 312 6.86 -23.68 -12.69
CA GLY A 312 5.79 -23.70 -11.70
C GLY A 312 4.44 -23.39 -12.32
N ILE A 313 3.40 -23.95 -11.73
CA ILE A 313 2.00 -23.77 -12.12
C ILE A 313 1.21 -23.41 -10.86
N VAL A 314 0.51 -22.29 -10.91
CA VAL A 314 -0.50 -21.94 -9.89
C VAL A 314 -1.86 -22.35 -10.45
N HIS A 315 -2.53 -23.27 -9.78
CA HIS A 315 -3.89 -23.67 -10.11
C HIS A 315 -4.87 -22.79 -9.33
N ALA A 316 -5.54 -21.86 -10.00
CA ALA A 316 -6.63 -21.06 -9.45
C ALA A 316 -7.92 -21.92 -9.40
N GLY A 317 -8.02 -22.75 -8.36
CA GLY A 317 -9.08 -23.72 -8.19
C GLY A 317 -10.43 -23.12 -7.82
N VAL A 318 -11.42 -23.96 -7.68
CA VAL A 318 -12.74 -23.61 -7.15
C VAL A 318 -12.79 -23.88 -5.65
N GLY A 319 -13.66 -23.15 -4.91
CA GLY A 319 -13.76 -23.34 -3.46
C GLY A 319 -12.40 -23.23 -2.76
N ASN A 320 -12.04 -24.20 -1.95
CA ASN A 320 -10.74 -24.29 -1.24
C ASN A 320 -9.58 -24.81 -2.14
N GLY A 321 -9.46 -24.27 -3.34
CA GLY A 321 -8.43 -24.68 -4.28
C GLY A 321 -8.66 -26.06 -4.92
N ASN A 322 -9.91 -26.55 -4.97
CA ASN A 322 -10.26 -27.86 -5.49
C ASN A 322 -9.99 -27.97 -6.99
N ILE A 323 -9.54 -29.14 -7.38
CA ILE A 323 -9.06 -29.43 -8.73
C ILE A 323 -10.12 -30.27 -9.51
N HIS A 324 -10.49 -29.80 -10.68
CA HIS A 324 -11.37 -30.55 -11.57
C HIS A 324 -10.69 -31.83 -12.06
N LYS A 325 -11.45 -32.93 -12.20
CA LYS A 325 -10.94 -34.24 -12.63
C LYS A 325 -10.13 -34.22 -13.93
N ASN A 326 -10.49 -33.33 -14.88
CA ASN A 326 -9.78 -33.23 -16.16
C ASN A 326 -8.35 -32.67 -16.02
N LEU A 327 -8.05 -31.97 -14.91
CA LEU A 327 -6.74 -31.39 -14.63
C LEU A 327 -5.92 -32.17 -13.62
N PHE A 328 -6.58 -32.98 -12.77
CA PHE A 328 -5.95 -33.57 -11.59
C PHE A 328 -4.73 -34.44 -11.94
N ASP A 329 -4.93 -35.48 -12.78
CA ASP A 329 -3.85 -36.37 -13.13
C ASP A 329 -2.72 -35.70 -13.91
N LYS A 330 -3.03 -34.66 -14.68
CA LYS A 330 -2.03 -33.86 -15.40
C LYS A 330 -1.18 -33.03 -14.44
N LEU A 331 -1.78 -32.39 -13.40
CA LEU A 331 -1.04 -31.68 -12.36
C LEU A 331 -0.17 -32.65 -11.54
N VAL A 332 -0.68 -33.83 -11.20
CA VAL A 332 0.11 -34.87 -10.51
C VAL A 332 1.31 -35.29 -11.36
N ASN A 333 1.11 -35.51 -12.67
CA ASN A 333 2.19 -35.86 -13.58
C ASN A 333 3.20 -34.71 -13.77
N ALA A 334 2.74 -33.45 -13.82
CA ALA A 334 3.60 -32.28 -13.89
C ALA A 334 4.49 -32.18 -12.62
N SER A 335 3.91 -32.39 -11.43
CA SER A 335 4.66 -32.42 -10.17
C SER A 335 5.74 -33.53 -10.17
N LYS A 336 5.40 -34.75 -10.63
CA LYS A 336 6.37 -35.83 -10.77
C LYS A 336 7.52 -35.54 -11.76
N GLN A 337 7.29 -34.64 -12.72
CA GLN A 337 8.30 -34.14 -13.66
C GLN A 337 9.12 -32.95 -13.09
N GLY A 338 8.89 -32.58 -11.86
CA GLY A 338 9.61 -31.48 -11.17
C GLY A 338 9.06 -30.07 -11.46
N ILE A 339 7.85 -29.96 -11.99
CA ILE A 339 7.12 -28.68 -12.10
C ILE A 339 6.39 -28.45 -10.77
N LEU A 340 6.68 -27.35 -10.09
CA LEU A 340 6.05 -27.03 -8.80
C LEU A 340 4.59 -26.62 -9.02
N VAL A 341 3.68 -27.29 -8.31
CA VAL A 341 2.24 -27.02 -8.36
C VAL A 341 1.80 -26.35 -7.06
N VAL A 342 1.24 -25.14 -7.18
CA VAL A 342 0.60 -24.42 -6.06
C VAL A 342 -0.90 -24.43 -6.28
N ARG A 343 -1.64 -24.96 -5.31
CA ARG A 343 -3.08 -24.81 -5.25
C ARG A 343 -3.43 -23.46 -4.64
N SER A 344 -4.16 -22.64 -5.38
CA SER A 344 -4.76 -21.38 -4.94
C SER A 344 -6.24 -21.39 -5.31
N SER A 345 -6.95 -20.34 -5.01
CA SER A 345 -8.38 -20.25 -5.31
C SER A 345 -8.72 -19.01 -6.13
N ARG A 346 -9.72 -19.16 -7.03
CA ARG A 346 -10.38 -18.04 -7.69
C ARG A 346 -11.34 -17.27 -6.76
N VAL A 347 -11.62 -17.83 -5.59
CA VAL A 347 -12.42 -17.16 -4.56
C VAL A 347 -11.57 -16.04 -3.94
N PRO A 348 -12.07 -14.80 -3.86
CA PRO A 348 -11.23 -13.65 -3.51
C PRO A 348 -10.88 -13.56 -2.01
N THR A 349 -11.51 -14.37 -1.16
CA THR A 349 -11.32 -14.33 0.30
C THR A 349 -11.25 -15.73 0.90
N GLY A 350 -10.59 -15.84 2.06
CA GLY A 350 -10.34 -17.09 2.76
C GLY A 350 -9.08 -17.81 2.24
N PRO A 351 -8.44 -18.60 3.10
CA PRO A 351 -7.23 -19.33 2.73
C PRO A 351 -7.54 -20.59 1.89
N THR A 352 -6.61 -20.94 1.00
CA THR A 352 -6.49 -22.28 0.46
C THR A 352 -5.69 -23.12 1.44
N THR A 353 -6.35 -24.04 2.14
CA THR A 353 -5.74 -24.80 3.24
C THR A 353 -4.98 -26.04 2.73
N LEU A 354 -3.90 -26.37 3.44
CA LEU A 354 -3.11 -27.56 3.16
C LEU A 354 -3.90 -28.83 3.54
N ASP A 355 -3.73 -29.90 2.78
CA ASP A 355 -4.27 -31.24 3.03
C ASP A 355 -5.79 -31.27 3.35
N ALA A 356 -6.58 -30.42 2.66
CA ALA A 356 -8.02 -30.40 2.81
C ALA A 356 -8.70 -31.52 1.98
N GLU A 357 -9.23 -31.20 0.78
CA GLU A 357 -9.81 -32.20 -0.12
C GLU A 357 -8.76 -32.87 -1.01
N VAL A 358 -7.56 -32.29 -1.09
CA VAL A 358 -6.39 -32.80 -1.83
C VAL A 358 -5.28 -33.11 -0.82
N ASP A 359 -4.73 -34.31 -0.89
CA ASP A 359 -3.53 -34.71 -0.11
C ASP A 359 -2.28 -34.09 -0.79
N ASP A 360 -1.96 -32.85 -0.37
CA ASP A 360 -0.88 -32.08 -0.96
C ASP A 360 0.49 -32.75 -0.76
N ALA A 361 0.73 -33.30 0.43
CA ALA A 361 1.95 -34.00 0.75
C ALA A 361 2.20 -35.19 -0.17
N LYS A 362 1.16 -35.99 -0.46
CA LYS A 362 1.24 -37.17 -1.35
C LYS A 362 1.59 -36.77 -2.78
N TYR A 363 1.08 -35.67 -3.27
CA TYR A 363 1.24 -35.26 -4.67
C TYR A 363 2.36 -34.22 -4.88
N GLY A 364 3.01 -33.77 -3.80
CA GLY A 364 4.05 -32.74 -3.86
C GLY A 364 3.49 -31.37 -4.25
N PHE A 365 2.25 -31.11 -3.89
CA PHE A 365 1.61 -29.80 -4.09
C PHE A 365 1.88 -28.86 -2.91
N VAL A 366 1.63 -27.59 -3.13
CA VAL A 366 1.75 -26.51 -2.16
C VAL A 366 0.42 -25.78 -2.08
N ALA A 367 -0.04 -25.43 -0.89
CA ALA A 367 -1.24 -24.60 -0.69
C ALA A 367 -0.87 -23.14 -0.55
N SER A 368 -1.58 -22.25 -1.28
CA SER A 368 -1.26 -20.82 -1.33
C SER A 368 -1.61 -20.04 -0.08
N GLN A 369 -2.25 -20.65 0.90
CA GLN A 369 -2.78 -19.96 2.08
C GLN A 369 -3.67 -18.77 1.66
N GLU A 370 -3.44 -17.57 2.20
CA GLU A 370 -4.22 -16.37 1.91
C GLU A 370 -3.88 -15.69 0.58
N LEU A 371 -2.84 -16.16 -0.12
CA LEU A 371 -2.42 -15.54 -1.37
C LEU A 371 -3.37 -15.91 -2.52
N ASN A 372 -3.90 -14.90 -3.19
CA ASN A 372 -4.62 -15.08 -4.44
C ASN A 372 -3.67 -15.60 -5.55
N PRO A 373 -4.19 -16.10 -6.68
CA PRO A 373 -3.37 -16.75 -7.69
C PRO A 373 -2.21 -15.91 -8.23
N GLN A 374 -2.40 -14.61 -8.44
CA GLN A 374 -1.37 -13.72 -8.96
C GLN A 374 -0.24 -13.48 -7.96
N LYS A 375 -0.53 -13.34 -6.67
CA LYS A 375 0.51 -13.23 -5.63
C LYS A 375 1.17 -14.57 -5.35
N ALA A 376 0.41 -15.65 -5.35
CA ALA A 376 0.97 -17.01 -5.27
C ALA A 376 1.97 -17.29 -6.40
N ARG A 377 1.69 -16.80 -7.63
CA ARG A 377 2.62 -16.84 -8.75
C ARG A 377 3.93 -16.13 -8.42
N ILE A 378 3.87 -14.92 -7.86
CA ILE A 378 5.05 -14.12 -7.51
C ILE A 378 5.89 -14.82 -6.46
N LEU A 379 5.27 -15.29 -5.38
CA LEU A 379 6.00 -16.00 -4.33
C LEU A 379 6.64 -17.28 -4.88
N LEU A 380 5.94 -18.04 -5.73
CA LEU A 380 6.51 -19.24 -6.35
C LEU A 380 7.69 -18.89 -7.27
N MET A 381 7.62 -17.81 -8.07
CA MET A 381 8.74 -17.36 -8.90
C MET A 381 9.98 -17.09 -8.05
N LEU A 382 9.82 -16.35 -6.95
CA LEU A 382 10.92 -16.05 -6.04
C LEU A 382 11.42 -17.30 -5.29
N ALA A 383 10.53 -18.19 -4.83
CA ALA A 383 10.88 -19.43 -4.17
C ALA A 383 11.72 -20.35 -5.08
N LEU A 384 11.36 -20.45 -6.35
CA LEU A 384 12.08 -21.22 -7.35
C LEU A 384 13.52 -20.73 -7.64
N THR A 385 13.85 -19.49 -7.25
CA THR A 385 15.26 -19.01 -7.28
C THR A 385 16.10 -19.62 -6.16
N LYS A 386 15.48 -20.20 -5.14
CA LYS A 386 16.14 -20.75 -3.94
C LYS A 386 16.10 -22.28 -3.88
N THR A 387 14.97 -22.88 -4.23
CA THR A 387 14.74 -24.32 -4.06
C THR A 387 13.64 -24.84 -5.00
N LYS A 388 13.63 -26.15 -5.19
CA LYS A 388 12.53 -26.90 -5.82
C LYS A 388 11.88 -27.91 -4.86
N ASP A 389 12.22 -27.86 -3.58
CA ASP A 389 11.61 -28.72 -2.56
C ASP A 389 10.22 -28.17 -2.18
N PRO A 390 9.12 -28.90 -2.43
CA PRO A 390 7.77 -28.47 -2.12
C PRO A 390 7.55 -28.14 -0.65
N GLN A 391 8.21 -28.89 0.25
CA GLN A 391 8.10 -28.68 1.69
C GLN A 391 8.71 -27.32 2.14
N VAL A 392 9.89 -27.01 1.59
CA VAL A 392 10.52 -25.70 1.85
C VAL A 392 9.71 -24.58 1.24
N ILE A 393 9.14 -24.79 0.04
CA ILE A 393 8.27 -23.80 -0.61
C ILE A 393 6.99 -23.60 0.21
N GLN A 394 6.37 -24.65 0.75
CA GLN A 394 5.22 -24.52 1.63
C GLN A 394 5.53 -23.66 2.86
N ASN A 395 6.73 -23.81 3.44
CA ASN A 395 7.15 -22.96 4.56
C ASN A 395 7.24 -21.47 4.15
N TYR A 396 7.62 -21.15 2.92
CA TYR A 396 7.56 -19.78 2.41
C TYR A 396 6.10 -19.29 2.31
N PHE A 397 5.18 -20.10 1.80
CA PHE A 397 3.76 -19.73 1.74
C PHE A 397 3.11 -19.55 3.11
N ASN A 398 3.62 -20.20 4.14
CA ASN A 398 3.16 -20.01 5.52
C ASN A 398 3.71 -18.70 6.13
N ALA A 399 4.94 -18.31 5.78
CA ALA A 399 5.67 -17.21 6.39
C ALA A 399 5.41 -15.84 5.72
N TYR A 400 5.22 -15.87 4.41
CA TYR A 400 5.00 -14.71 3.57
C TYR A 400 3.52 -14.64 3.16
#